data_6499003749f5035c0e367eab144cd387
#
_entry.id   6499003749f5035c0e367eab144cd387
#
_cell.length_a   1.000
_cell.length_b   1.000
_cell.length_c   1.000
_cell.angle_alpha   90.00
_cell.angle_beta   90.00
_cell.angle_gamma   90.00
#
_symmetry.space_group_name_H-M   'P 1'
#
loop_
_entity.id
_entity.type
_entity.pdbx_description
1 polymer ?
#
loop_
_entity_poly.entity_id
_entity_poly.type
_entity_poly.pdbx_seq_one_letter_code
_entity_poly.pdbx_strand_id
1 'polypeptide(L)'
;DALTFDVFLVEDAEALDEVIVLGYVSQKAANISGSVSTVSEEQVQSLKPVRMEDALQGLPGVNMFSNGAPGAKPTVIIRGVTSYTGNAPLVIVDGITLSLDDMNALDPSDIESISVLKDASTTALYGVRGGNGVIVITTKSGNKNQDAKFSFNTSYGQQSPEKTIGVLNATEYAAILNEMSVSSGGALIYPDISNLGKGTDWQKEIFRIDAPLVSHSIS
;
A
#
# COMPACT_ATOMS: atom_id res chain seq x y z
N ASP A 1 -9.54 61.33 15.53
CA ASP A 1 -8.42 60.87 14.68
C ASP A 1 -8.69 59.45 14.24
N ALA A 2 -9.14 59.29 12.99
CA ALA A 2 -9.33 58.02 12.39
C ALA A 2 -7.99 57.53 11.80
N LEU A 3 -7.48 56.45 12.34
CA LEU A 3 -6.31 55.76 11.79
C LEU A 3 -6.79 55.00 10.51
N THR A 4 -6.43 55.52 9.35
CA THR A 4 -6.58 54.84 8.06
C THR A 4 -5.35 53.97 7.85
N PHE A 5 -5.57 52.67 7.79
CA PHE A 5 -4.58 51.69 7.37
C PHE A 5 -4.80 51.37 5.87
N ASP A 6 -3.84 51.76 5.03
CA ASP A 6 -3.78 51.32 3.66
C ASP A 6 -3.16 49.94 3.61
N VAL A 7 -3.97 48.89 3.35
CA VAL A 7 -3.51 47.54 3.13
C VAL A 7 -3.33 47.32 1.64
N PHE A 8 -2.10 47.25 1.18
CA PHE A 8 -1.78 46.83 -0.17
C PHE A 8 -1.78 45.28 -0.20
N LEU A 9 -2.79 44.68 -0.81
CA LEU A 9 -2.76 43.27 -1.17
C LEU A 9 -1.87 43.13 -2.40
N VAL A 10 -0.72 42.53 -2.23
CA VAL A 10 0.11 42.05 -3.35
C VAL A 10 -0.50 40.73 -3.77
N GLU A 11 -0.90 40.63 -5.03
CA GLU A 11 -1.36 39.40 -5.63
C GLU A 11 -0.17 38.42 -5.61
N ASP A 12 -0.26 37.38 -4.80
CA ASP A 12 0.71 36.27 -4.78
C ASP A 12 0.47 35.41 -6.02
N ALA A 13 1.07 35.81 -7.14
CA ALA A 13 0.88 35.19 -8.45
C ALA A 13 1.84 34.00 -8.67
N GLU A 14 2.34 33.36 -7.62
CA GLU A 14 2.97 32.04 -7.73
C GLU A 14 1.94 30.92 -7.52
N ALA A 15 0.88 30.92 -8.32
CA ALA A 15 0.21 29.67 -8.64
C ALA A 15 1.17 28.87 -9.52
N LEU A 16 2.00 28.04 -8.89
CA LEU A 16 2.76 27.01 -9.59
C LEU A 16 1.74 26.21 -10.41
N ASP A 17 1.85 26.27 -11.73
CA ASP A 17 1.08 25.46 -12.64
C ASP A 17 1.43 24.00 -12.36
N GLU A 18 0.72 23.37 -11.41
CA GLU A 18 0.91 21.96 -11.08
C GLU A 18 0.61 21.13 -12.32
N VAL A 19 1.63 20.52 -12.88
CA VAL A 19 1.51 19.64 -14.04
C VAL A 19 1.36 18.21 -13.52
N ILE A 20 0.21 17.61 -13.79
CA ILE A 20 -0.05 16.22 -13.43
C ILE A 20 0.30 15.34 -14.63
N VAL A 21 1.15 14.34 -14.38
CA VAL A 21 1.49 13.31 -15.36
C VAL A 21 0.38 12.26 -15.36
N LEU A 22 -0.33 12.14 -16.47
CA LEU A 22 -1.36 11.12 -16.70
C LEU A 22 -0.78 9.91 -17.47
N GLY A 23 0.45 9.52 -17.18
CA GLY A 23 1.17 8.43 -17.82
C GLY A 23 1.74 8.81 -19.19
N TYR A 24 0.94 8.78 -20.25
CA TYR A 24 1.39 9.13 -21.60
C TYR A 24 1.26 10.63 -21.92
N VAL A 25 0.53 11.37 -21.11
CA VAL A 25 0.23 12.80 -21.34
C VAL A 25 0.42 13.54 -20.02
N SER A 26 1.13 14.64 -20.07
CA SER A 26 1.18 15.60 -18.98
C SER A 26 0.18 16.74 -19.23
N GLN A 27 -0.66 17.03 -18.26
CA GLN A 27 -1.64 18.11 -18.32
C GLN A 27 -1.57 18.98 -17.07
N LYS A 28 -1.89 20.27 -17.23
CA LYS A 28 -2.05 21.15 -16.08
C LYS A 28 -3.21 20.66 -15.21
N ALA A 29 -3.04 20.66 -13.90
CA ALA A 29 -4.06 20.24 -12.93
C ALA A 29 -5.42 20.92 -13.18
N ALA A 30 -5.40 22.20 -13.56
CA ALA A 30 -6.59 22.99 -13.87
C ALA A 30 -7.38 22.48 -15.09
N ASN A 31 -6.77 21.71 -15.97
CA ASN A 31 -7.40 21.19 -17.20
C ASN A 31 -7.93 19.75 -17.06
N ILE A 32 -7.75 19.14 -15.89
CA ILE A 32 -8.20 17.77 -15.63
C ILE A 32 -9.62 17.82 -15.09
N SER A 33 -10.58 17.37 -15.88
CA SER A 33 -11.99 17.33 -15.49
C SER A 33 -12.34 16.19 -14.53
N GLY A 34 -11.40 15.30 -14.23
CA GLY A 34 -11.62 14.10 -13.42
C GLY A 34 -11.03 14.19 -12.01
N SER A 35 -11.48 13.29 -11.14
CA SER A 35 -10.92 13.18 -9.77
C SER A 35 -9.57 12.46 -9.83
N VAL A 36 -8.50 13.23 -9.70
CA VAL A 36 -7.13 12.75 -9.54
C VAL A 36 -6.67 13.08 -8.12
N SER A 37 -6.01 12.14 -7.48
CA SER A 37 -5.31 12.38 -6.20
C SER A 37 -3.83 12.24 -6.46
N THR A 38 -3.07 13.29 -6.22
CA THR A 38 -1.62 13.29 -6.40
C THR A 38 -0.93 13.39 -5.04
N VAL A 39 0.15 12.65 -4.89
CA VAL A 39 1.10 12.74 -3.77
C VAL A 39 2.40 13.29 -4.33
N SER A 40 2.85 14.41 -3.80
CA SER A 40 4.14 15.00 -4.20
C SER A 40 5.32 14.29 -3.53
N GLU A 41 6.53 14.57 -4.03
CA GLU A 41 7.78 14.05 -3.45
C GLU A 41 7.87 14.34 -1.94
N GLU A 42 7.58 15.59 -1.52
CA GLU A 42 7.66 15.97 -0.11
C GLU A 42 6.68 15.17 0.76
N GLN A 43 5.49 14.90 0.24
CA GLN A 43 4.50 14.07 0.93
C GLN A 43 4.96 12.61 1.04
N VAL A 44 5.50 12.04 -0.04
CA VAL A 44 6.07 10.68 -0.01
C VAL A 44 7.20 10.62 1.01
N GLN A 45 8.12 11.56 0.99
CA GLN A 45 9.25 11.60 1.93
C GLN A 45 8.80 11.79 3.38
N SER A 46 7.75 12.59 3.62
CA SER A 46 7.23 12.83 4.98
C SER A 46 6.61 11.58 5.60
N LEU A 47 5.98 10.73 4.79
CA LEU A 47 5.37 9.47 5.22
C LEU A 47 6.42 8.40 5.58
N LYS A 48 7.66 8.56 5.07
CA LYS A 48 8.75 7.56 5.22
C LYS A 48 8.26 6.13 4.96
N PRO A 49 7.63 5.88 3.82
CA PRO A 49 7.05 4.57 3.55
C PRO A 49 8.15 3.52 3.47
N VAL A 50 7.88 2.35 4.03
CA VAL A 50 8.77 1.19 3.91
C VAL A 50 8.55 0.49 2.58
N ARG A 51 7.32 0.56 2.05
CA ARG A 51 6.91 0.01 0.76
C ARG A 51 6.19 1.06 -0.06
N MET A 52 6.20 0.88 -1.36
CA MET A 52 5.49 1.79 -2.26
C MET A 52 3.99 1.85 -1.98
N GLU A 53 3.38 0.74 -1.58
CA GLU A 53 1.96 0.74 -1.23
C GLU A 53 1.67 1.63 -0.02
N ASP A 54 2.59 1.72 0.94
CA ASP A 54 2.39 2.56 2.14
C ASP A 54 2.25 4.04 1.77
N ALA A 55 2.89 4.47 0.67
CA ALA A 55 2.74 5.83 0.14
C ALA A 55 1.32 6.12 -0.41
N LEU A 56 0.58 5.08 -0.76
CA LEU A 56 -0.81 5.19 -1.21
C LEU A 56 -1.81 5.25 -0.05
N GLN A 57 -1.35 4.91 1.16
CA GLN A 57 -2.21 4.88 2.33
C GLN A 57 -2.69 6.29 2.70
N GLY A 58 -3.99 6.42 2.90
CA GLY A 58 -4.60 7.71 3.26
C GLY A 58 -5.02 8.55 2.06
N LEU A 59 -4.75 8.12 0.83
CA LEU A 59 -5.29 8.81 -0.35
C LEU A 59 -6.80 8.63 -0.46
N PRO A 60 -7.55 9.71 -0.72
CA PRO A 60 -9.00 9.63 -0.85
C PRO A 60 -9.42 8.65 -1.96
N GLY A 61 -10.24 7.66 -1.62
CA GLY A 61 -10.76 6.65 -2.55
C GLY A 61 -9.81 5.49 -2.84
N VAL A 62 -8.69 5.40 -2.13
CA VAL A 62 -7.79 4.23 -2.12
C VAL A 62 -8.01 3.47 -0.81
N ASN A 63 -8.35 2.21 -0.92
CA ASN A 63 -8.51 1.32 0.23
C ASN A 63 -7.42 0.26 0.20
N MET A 64 -6.75 0.08 1.31
CA MET A 64 -5.73 -0.95 1.49
C MET A 64 -6.21 -1.98 2.50
N PHE A 65 -6.15 -3.24 2.11
CA PHE A 65 -6.50 -4.36 2.97
C PHE A 65 -5.26 -5.22 3.18
N SER A 66 -4.79 -5.30 4.42
CA SER A 66 -3.75 -6.24 4.82
C SER A 66 -4.40 -7.41 5.55
N ASN A 67 -3.94 -8.63 5.28
CA ASN A 67 -4.36 -9.81 6.03
C ASN A 67 -3.65 -9.95 7.38
N GLY A 68 -2.82 -8.97 7.75
CA GLY A 68 -2.11 -8.92 9.03
C GLY A 68 -0.93 -9.88 9.16
N ALA A 69 -0.66 -10.72 8.16
CA ALA A 69 0.52 -11.57 8.22
C ALA A 69 1.79 -10.77 7.94
N PRO A 70 2.86 -10.97 8.72
CA PRO A 70 4.15 -10.31 8.48
C PRO A 70 4.65 -10.59 7.05
N GLY A 71 5.01 -9.54 6.33
CA GLY A 71 5.47 -9.65 4.94
C GLY A 71 4.37 -9.91 3.90
N ALA A 72 3.11 -10.00 4.32
CA ALA A 72 2.00 -10.12 3.37
C ALA A 72 1.85 -8.85 2.55
N LYS A 73 1.54 -9.03 1.28
CA LYS A 73 1.26 -7.94 0.37
C LYS A 73 -0.15 -7.40 0.63
N PRO A 74 -0.34 -6.10 0.82
CA PRO A 74 -1.67 -5.54 0.91
C PRO A 74 -2.38 -5.60 -0.44
N THR A 75 -3.69 -5.75 -0.38
CA THR A 75 -4.55 -5.58 -1.55
C THR A 75 -4.94 -4.12 -1.67
N VAL A 76 -4.65 -3.50 -2.80
CA VAL A 76 -5.02 -2.12 -3.09
C VAL A 76 -6.27 -2.12 -3.94
N ILE A 77 -7.30 -1.39 -3.51
CA ILE A 77 -8.57 -1.24 -4.23
C ILE A 77 -8.91 0.25 -4.36
N ILE A 78 -9.21 0.68 -5.57
CA ILE A 78 -9.64 2.05 -5.85
C ILE A 78 -11.15 2.08 -6.03
N ARG A 79 -11.85 2.97 -5.28
CA ARG A 79 -13.31 3.14 -5.30
C ARG A 79 -14.15 1.91 -4.94
N GLY A 80 -13.58 0.90 -4.30
CA GLY A 80 -14.29 -0.28 -3.82
C GLY A 80 -14.23 -1.47 -4.77
N VAL A 81 -14.91 -2.54 -4.39
CA VAL A 81 -14.92 -3.81 -5.13
C VAL A 81 -15.91 -3.69 -6.28
N THR A 82 -15.40 -3.70 -7.50
CA THR A 82 -16.20 -3.58 -8.74
C THR A 82 -16.41 -4.90 -9.46
N SER A 83 -15.58 -5.91 -9.17
CA SER A 83 -15.59 -7.21 -9.86
C SER A 83 -15.32 -8.35 -8.89
N TYR A 84 -15.92 -9.52 -9.18
CA TYR A 84 -15.63 -10.77 -8.46
C TYR A 84 -14.34 -11.46 -8.92
N THR A 85 -13.82 -11.10 -10.09
CA THR A 85 -12.66 -11.76 -10.70
C THR A 85 -11.34 -11.03 -10.56
N GLY A 86 -11.37 -9.74 -10.16
CA GLY A 86 -10.16 -8.96 -9.93
C GLY A 86 -10.47 -7.49 -9.78
N ASN A 87 -9.89 -6.86 -8.76
CA ASN A 87 -10.09 -5.44 -8.45
C ASN A 87 -8.76 -4.69 -8.36
N ALA A 88 -7.66 -5.33 -8.76
CA ALA A 88 -6.35 -4.70 -8.75
C ALA A 88 -6.32 -3.53 -9.74
N PRO A 89 -5.81 -2.35 -9.31
CA PRO A 89 -5.62 -1.23 -10.21
C PRO A 89 -4.50 -1.50 -11.21
N LEU A 90 -4.51 -0.79 -12.32
CA LEU A 90 -3.42 -0.78 -13.26
C LEU A 90 -2.30 0.12 -12.73
N VAL A 91 -1.07 -0.39 -12.69
CA VAL A 91 0.11 0.39 -12.29
C VAL A 91 0.91 0.77 -13.52
N ILE A 92 1.31 2.04 -13.59
CA ILE A 92 2.13 2.59 -14.67
C ILE A 92 3.28 3.36 -14.04
N VAL A 93 4.50 3.01 -14.41
CA VAL A 93 5.72 3.67 -13.97
C VAL A 93 6.43 4.22 -15.19
N ASP A 94 6.60 5.53 -15.25
CA ASP A 94 7.22 6.24 -16.38
C ASP A 94 6.68 5.81 -17.77
N GLY A 95 5.36 5.59 -17.83
CA GLY A 95 4.67 5.14 -19.04
C GLY A 95 4.69 3.62 -19.27
N ILE A 96 5.38 2.84 -18.44
CA ILE A 96 5.45 1.37 -18.58
C ILE A 96 4.44 0.73 -17.60
N THR A 97 3.64 -0.20 -18.11
CA THR A 97 2.72 -0.97 -17.26
C THR A 97 3.46 -2.02 -16.46
N LEU A 98 3.27 -1.98 -15.14
CA LEU A 98 3.81 -2.95 -14.20
C LEU A 98 2.68 -3.65 -13.43
N SER A 99 3.02 -4.74 -12.74
CA SER A 99 2.13 -5.34 -11.76
C SER A 99 2.25 -4.61 -10.41
N LEU A 100 1.25 -4.79 -9.53
CA LEU A 100 1.36 -4.30 -8.15
C LEU A 100 2.58 -4.90 -7.42
N ASP A 101 2.95 -6.13 -7.75
CA ASP A 101 4.10 -6.80 -7.18
C ASP A 101 5.42 -6.15 -7.60
N ASP A 102 5.53 -5.79 -8.88
CA ASP A 102 6.71 -5.12 -9.42
C ASP A 102 6.86 -3.69 -8.89
N MET A 103 5.75 -3.02 -8.57
CA MET A 103 5.76 -1.70 -7.95
C MET A 103 6.54 -1.70 -6.63
N ASN A 104 6.49 -2.77 -5.86
CA ASN A 104 7.21 -2.89 -4.58
C ASN A 104 8.72 -3.05 -4.72
N ALA A 105 9.23 -3.27 -5.92
CA ALA A 105 10.66 -3.27 -6.20
C ALA A 105 11.23 -1.84 -6.33
N LEU A 106 10.35 -0.82 -6.45
CA LEU A 106 10.76 0.57 -6.52
C LEU A 106 11.10 1.10 -5.13
N ASP A 107 12.18 1.86 -5.04
CA ASP A 107 12.51 2.59 -3.82
C ASP A 107 11.62 3.86 -3.73
N PRO A 108 10.89 4.07 -2.63
CA PRO A 108 10.09 5.29 -2.47
C PRO A 108 10.91 6.58 -2.57
N SER A 109 12.21 6.54 -2.30
CA SER A 109 13.09 7.71 -2.41
C SER A 109 13.34 8.18 -3.85
N ASP A 110 13.14 7.29 -4.83
CA ASP A 110 13.32 7.59 -6.26
C ASP A 110 12.05 8.15 -6.91
N ILE A 111 10.98 8.31 -6.15
CA ILE A 111 9.69 8.79 -6.65
C ILE A 111 9.63 10.31 -6.62
N GLU A 112 9.21 10.90 -7.75
CA GLU A 112 8.87 12.31 -7.89
C GLU A 112 7.41 12.58 -7.53
N SER A 113 6.50 11.75 -8.08
CA SER A 113 5.07 11.87 -7.78
C SER A 113 4.31 10.58 -8.00
N ILE A 114 3.18 10.44 -7.28
CA ILE A 114 2.23 9.36 -7.46
C ILE A 114 0.87 9.98 -7.76
N SER A 115 0.26 9.65 -8.87
CA SER A 115 -1.09 10.09 -9.25
C SER A 115 -2.04 8.91 -9.33
N VAL A 116 -3.18 9.02 -8.64
CA VAL A 116 -4.23 8.00 -8.66
C VAL A 116 -5.42 8.51 -9.46
N LEU A 117 -5.64 7.88 -10.62
CA LEU A 117 -6.74 8.16 -11.52
C LEU A 117 -7.93 7.30 -11.14
N LYS A 118 -9.00 7.94 -10.73
CA LYS A 118 -10.18 7.26 -10.19
C LYS A 118 -11.36 7.29 -11.14
N ASP A 119 -11.50 8.35 -11.94
CA ASP A 119 -12.66 8.55 -12.79
C ASP A 119 -12.50 7.92 -14.16
N ALA A 120 -13.63 7.48 -14.74
CA ALA A 120 -13.65 6.92 -16.08
C ALA A 120 -13.12 7.87 -17.16
N SER A 121 -13.29 9.19 -16.99
CA SER A 121 -12.76 10.20 -17.91
C SER A 121 -11.23 10.20 -17.94
N THR A 122 -10.58 10.05 -16.79
CA THR A 122 -9.11 10.02 -16.67
C THR A 122 -8.54 8.64 -16.99
N THR A 123 -9.28 7.57 -16.68
CA THR A 123 -8.81 6.19 -16.95
C THR A 123 -9.12 5.71 -18.37
N ALA A 124 -9.94 6.45 -19.15
CA ALA A 124 -10.29 6.11 -20.53
C ALA A 124 -9.08 5.95 -21.45
N LEU A 125 -7.98 6.67 -21.17
CA LEU A 125 -6.71 6.55 -21.89
C LEU A 125 -6.10 5.14 -21.83
N TYR A 126 -6.48 4.37 -20.79
CA TYR A 126 -5.97 3.02 -20.54
C TYR A 126 -6.96 1.92 -20.91
N GLY A 127 -8.10 2.31 -21.50
CA GLY A 127 -9.13 1.39 -21.96
C GLY A 127 -9.67 0.49 -20.83
N VAL A 128 -10.02 -0.74 -21.17
CA VAL A 128 -10.62 -1.70 -20.23
C VAL A 128 -9.72 -2.00 -19.02
N ARG A 129 -8.40 -1.96 -19.19
CA ARG A 129 -7.44 -2.21 -18.12
C ARG A 129 -7.47 -1.15 -17.02
N GLY A 130 -7.90 0.08 -17.36
CA GLY A 130 -8.06 1.17 -16.39
C GLY A 130 -9.38 1.13 -15.61
N GLY A 131 -10.25 0.15 -15.85
CA GLY A 131 -11.58 0.07 -15.23
C GLY A 131 -11.59 0.02 -13.70
N ASN A 132 -10.57 -0.56 -13.09
CA ASN A 132 -10.40 -0.62 -11.62
C ASN A 132 -9.60 0.56 -11.04
N GLY A 133 -9.34 1.59 -11.85
CA GLY A 133 -8.47 2.72 -11.52
C GLY A 133 -7.03 2.50 -12.00
N VAL A 134 -6.29 3.59 -12.05
CA VAL A 134 -4.89 3.59 -12.52
C VAL A 134 -4.02 4.32 -11.50
N ILE A 135 -2.89 3.73 -11.15
CA ILE A 135 -1.84 4.34 -10.35
C ILE A 135 -0.71 4.70 -11.30
N VAL A 136 -0.43 5.98 -11.44
CA VAL A 136 0.68 6.49 -12.25
C VAL A 136 1.77 6.96 -11.32
N ILE A 137 2.95 6.40 -11.48
CA ILE A 137 4.15 6.72 -10.72
C ILE A 137 5.14 7.39 -11.67
N THR A 138 5.64 8.54 -11.29
CA THR A 138 6.72 9.23 -11.99
C THR A 138 7.97 9.17 -11.13
N THR A 139 9.07 8.68 -11.70
CA THR A 139 10.35 8.64 -11.02
C THR A 139 11.15 9.92 -11.26
N LYS A 140 12.08 10.20 -10.36
CA LYS A 140 12.96 11.37 -10.46
C LYS A 140 13.83 11.28 -11.70
N SER A 141 13.84 12.37 -12.44
CA SER A 141 14.68 12.50 -13.63
C SER A 141 15.92 13.34 -13.33
N GLY A 142 17.05 12.93 -13.89
CA GLY A 142 18.29 13.70 -13.77
C GLY A 142 18.22 15.02 -14.56
N ASN A 143 18.67 16.12 -13.97
CA ASN A 143 18.76 17.42 -14.61
C ASN A 143 20.18 17.67 -15.16
N LYS A 144 20.27 18.12 -16.41
CA LYS A 144 21.56 18.28 -17.12
C LYS A 144 22.53 19.32 -16.54
N ASN A 145 22.05 20.27 -15.73
CA ASN A 145 22.85 21.39 -15.22
C ASN A 145 22.86 21.46 -13.68
N GLN A 146 22.72 20.33 -13.00
CA GLN A 146 22.84 20.27 -11.55
C GLN A 146 24.07 19.46 -11.15
N ASP A 147 24.66 19.83 -10.02
CA ASP A 147 25.71 19.03 -9.39
C ASP A 147 25.17 17.64 -8.98
N ALA A 148 26.06 16.65 -9.01
CA ALA A 148 25.71 15.31 -8.54
C ALA A 148 25.25 15.35 -7.08
N LYS A 149 24.05 14.84 -6.83
CA LYS A 149 23.52 14.68 -5.48
C LYS A 149 23.59 13.22 -5.11
N PHE A 150 24.15 12.93 -3.95
CA PHE A 150 24.16 11.60 -3.39
C PHE A 150 23.23 11.59 -2.18
N SER A 151 22.29 10.66 -2.15
CA SER A 151 21.47 10.43 -0.97
C SER A 151 21.72 9.04 -0.41
N PHE A 152 21.81 8.95 0.91
CA PHE A 152 21.90 7.69 1.64
C PHE A 152 20.80 7.66 2.69
N ASN A 153 19.91 6.68 2.56
CA ASN A 153 18.86 6.46 3.52
C ASN A 153 19.05 5.10 4.20
N THR A 154 18.87 5.07 5.51
CA THR A 154 18.85 3.82 6.27
C THR A 154 17.66 3.83 7.20
N SER A 155 16.93 2.73 7.25
CA SER A 155 15.86 2.53 8.20
C SER A 155 16.03 1.23 8.94
N TYR A 156 15.71 1.27 10.23
CA TYR A 156 15.64 0.10 11.09
C TYR A 156 14.26 0.05 11.74
N GLY A 157 13.60 -1.08 11.62
CA GLY A 157 12.31 -1.33 12.22
C GLY A 157 12.23 -2.71 12.83
N GLN A 158 11.20 -2.94 13.62
CA GLN A 158 10.84 -4.24 14.15
C GLN A 158 9.41 -4.55 13.75
N GLN A 159 9.18 -5.77 13.30
CA GLN A 159 7.86 -6.23 12.88
C GLN A 159 7.44 -7.41 13.75
N SER A 160 6.25 -7.31 14.32
CA SER A 160 5.61 -8.36 15.09
C SER A 160 4.20 -8.62 14.58
N PRO A 161 3.68 -9.84 14.66
CA PRO A 161 2.28 -10.09 14.37
C PRO A 161 1.40 -9.32 15.36
N GLU A 162 0.41 -8.60 14.87
CA GLU A 162 -0.49 -7.81 15.70
C GLU A 162 -1.32 -8.70 16.63
N LYS A 163 -1.77 -9.84 16.12
CA LYS A 163 -2.62 -10.79 16.85
C LYS A 163 -2.43 -12.21 16.32
N THR A 164 -2.34 -13.15 17.23
CA THR A 164 -2.43 -14.58 16.91
C THR A 164 -3.85 -15.08 17.13
N ILE A 165 -4.24 -16.11 16.39
CA ILE A 165 -5.56 -16.74 16.53
C ILE A 165 -5.49 -17.72 17.70
N GLY A 166 -6.46 -17.70 18.61
CA GLY A 166 -6.58 -18.74 19.64
C GLY A 166 -6.88 -20.09 18.98
N VAL A 167 -5.96 -21.04 19.13
CA VAL A 167 -6.11 -22.40 18.61
C VAL A 167 -6.21 -23.38 19.78
N LEU A 168 -6.91 -24.48 19.54
CA LEU A 168 -6.99 -25.57 20.49
C LEU A 168 -5.63 -26.26 20.64
N ASN A 169 -5.32 -26.73 21.83
CA ASN A 169 -4.20 -27.61 22.03
C ASN A 169 -4.52 -29.04 21.54
N ALA A 170 -3.52 -29.91 21.47
CA ALA A 170 -3.71 -31.27 20.92
C ALA A 170 -4.78 -32.09 21.68
N THR A 171 -4.82 -31.97 23.00
CA THR A 171 -5.82 -32.67 23.83
C THR A 171 -7.23 -32.13 23.59
N GLU A 172 -7.40 -30.81 23.56
CA GLU A 172 -8.68 -30.15 23.30
C GLU A 172 -9.19 -30.48 21.87
N TYR A 173 -8.32 -30.43 20.88
CA TYR A 173 -8.65 -30.79 19.51
C TYR A 173 -9.12 -32.24 19.40
N ALA A 174 -8.38 -33.18 20.00
CA ALA A 174 -8.76 -34.60 20.02
C ALA A 174 -10.08 -34.85 20.75
N ALA A 175 -10.35 -34.12 21.85
CA ALA A 175 -11.62 -34.20 22.57
C ALA A 175 -12.81 -33.78 21.67
N ILE A 176 -12.68 -32.65 20.97
CA ILE A 176 -13.74 -32.18 20.07
C ILE A 176 -13.96 -33.16 18.91
N LEU A 177 -12.90 -33.73 18.31
CA LEU A 177 -13.04 -34.70 17.26
C LEU A 177 -13.73 -35.98 17.75
N ASN A 178 -13.43 -36.44 18.96
CA ASN A 178 -14.12 -37.56 19.57
C ASN A 178 -15.60 -37.26 19.80
N GLU A 179 -15.93 -36.08 20.31
CA GLU A 179 -17.31 -35.66 20.52
C GLU A 179 -18.10 -35.59 19.21
N MET A 180 -17.49 -35.01 18.16
CA MET A 180 -18.08 -34.96 16.82
C MET A 180 -18.31 -36.37 16.25
N SER A 181 -17.36 -37.30 16.39
CA SER A 181 -17.48 -38.67 15.92
C SER A 181 -18.59 -39.41 16.64
N VAL A 182 -18.63 -39.35 17.97
CA VAL A 182 -19.65 -40.01 18.78
C VAL A 182 -21.04 -39.44 18.50
N SER A 183 -21.19 -38.13 18.37
CA SER A 183 -22.49 -37.52 18.04
C SER A 183 -22.99 -37.89 16.65
N SER A 184 -22.11 -38.24 15.72
CA SER A 184 -22.47 -38.76 14.41
C SER A 184 -22.65 -40.31 14.35
N GLY A 185 -22.59 -40.97 15.51
CA GLY A 185 -22.73 -42.40 15.62
C GLY A 185 -21.46 -43.24 15.35
N GLY A 186 -20.31 -42.56 15.28
CA GLY A 186 -19.01 -43.19 15.08
C GLY A 186 -18.32 -43.60 16.38
N ALA A 187 -17.17 -44.27 16.25
CA ALA A 187 -16.29 -44.60 17.38
C ALA A 187 -15.35 -43.44 17.74
N LEU A 188 -14.73 -43.53 18.92
CA LEU A 188 -13.66 -42.56 19.31
C LEU A 188 -12.52 -42.61 18.29
N ILE A 189 -12.14 -41.46 17.77
CA ILE A 189 -11.00 -41.32 16.86
C ILE A 189 -9.70 -41.44 17.64
N TYR A 190 -9.67 -40.82 18.83
CA TYR A 190 -8.54 -40.85 19.75
C TYR A 190 -9.00 -41.51 21.06
N PRO A 191 -8.79 -42.81 21.24
CA PRO A 191 -9.22 -43.54 22.46
C PRO A 191 -8.55 -43.05 23.73
N ASP A 192 -7.30 -42.64 23.63
CA ASP A 192 -6.53 -42.08 24.74
C ASP A 192 -6.03 -40.68 24.40
N ILE A 193 -6.70 -39.67 24.95
CA ILE A 193 -6.35 -38.26 24.78
C ILE A 193 -5.41 -37.75 25.86
N SER A 194 -5.22 -38.52 26.95
CA SER A 194 -4.44 -38.06 28.10
C SER A 194 -2.94 -37.94 27.83
N ASN A 195 -2.44 -38.69 26.85
CA ASN A 195 -1.05 -38.75 26.45
C ASN A 195 -0.64 -37.74 25.38
N LEU A 196 -1.61 -36.99 24.80
CA LEU A 196 -1.33 -36.06 23.71
C LEU A 196 -0.66 -34.76 24.15
N GLY A 197 -0.79 -34.39 25.44
CA GLY A 197 -0.25 -33.17 25.96
C GLY A 197 -0.76 -31.90 25.27
N LYS A 198 0.04 -30.83 25.30
CA LYS A 198 -0.35 -29.57 24.66
C LYS A 198 -0.12 -29.56 23.16
N GLY A 199 0.72 -30.47 22.64
CA GLY A 199 1.15 -30.41 21.24
C GLY A 199 2.07 -29.23 20.92
N THR A 200 2.24 -28.95 19.66
CA THR A 200 3.10 -27.86 19.16
C THR A 200 2.25 -26.65 18.80
N ASP A 201 2.58 -25.48 19.32
CA ASP A 201 2.00 -24.22 18.93
C ASP A 201 2.71 -23.73 17.66
N TRP A 202 2.17 -24.11 16.50
CA TRP A 202 2.75 -23.77 15.21
C TRP A 202 2.79 -22.27 14.93
N GLN A 203 1.93 -21.47 15.57
CA GLN A 203 1.98 -20.03 15.41
C GLN A 203 3.25 -19.46 16.04
N LYS A 204 3.64 -19.96 17.23
CA LYS A 204 4.89 -19.55 17.88
C LYS A 204 6.14 -20.04 17.17
N GLU A 205 6.05 -21.21 16.51
CA GLU A 205 7.18 -21.73 15.73
C GLU A 205 7.39 -20.99 14.41
N ILE A 206 6.31 -20.55 13.77
CA ILE A 206 6.34 -19.90 12.44
C ILE A 206 6.54 -18.39 12.56
N PHE A 207 5.82 -17.73 13.49
CA PHE A 207 5.88 -16.29 13.61
C PHE A 207 7.06 -15.87 14.50
N ARG A 208 7.91 -15.01 13.95
CA ARG A 208 8.97 -14.36 14.69
C ARG A 208 8.42 -13.07 15.30
N ILE A 209 8.51 -12.97 16.64
CA ILE A 209 8.24 -11.72 17.37
C ILE A 209 9.48 -10.84 17.23
N ASP A 210 9.27 -9.53 17.04
CA ASP A 210 10.34 -8.51 16.89
C ASP A 210 11.34 -8.84 15.78
N ALA A 211 10.81 -9.30 14.62
CA ALA A 211 11.64 -9.54 13.45
C ALA A 211 12.28 -8.22 12.97
N PRO A 212 13.61 -8.12 12.87
CA PRO A 212 14.25 -6.91 12.41
C PRO A 212 13.97 -6.69 10.91
N LEU A 213 13.64 -5.47 10.57
CA LEU A 213 13.53 -4.98 9.20
C LEU A 213 14.60 -3.91 9.01
N VAL A 214 15.52 -4.14 8.10
CA VAL A 214 16.60 -3.19 7.78
C VAL A 214 16.52 -2.87 6.31
N SER A 215 16.53 -1.58 5.98
CA SER A 215 16.60 -1.11 4.61
C SER A 215 17.71 -0.09 4.48
N HIS A 216 18.49 -0.19 3.41
CA HIS A 216 19.51 0.76 3.01
C HIS A 216 19.26 1.12 1.55
N SER A 217 19.18 2.41 1.24
CA SER A 217 19.12 2.89 -0.14
C SER A 217 20.18 3.96 -0.39
N ILE A 218 20.75 3.93 -1.59
CA ILE A 218 21.73 4.88 -2.09
C ILE A 218 21.25 5.31 -3.46
N SER A 219 21.07 6.61 -3.65
CA SER A 219 20.71 7.19 -4.93
C SER A 219 21.55 8.42 -5.25
#